data_b443e3faa57c56ca9f81cef3bb729147
#
_entry.id   b443e3faa57c56ca9f81cef3bb729147
#
_cell.length_a   1.000
_cell.length_b   1.000
_cell.length_c   1.000
_cell.angle_alpha   90.00
_cell.angle_beta   90.00
_cell.angle_gamma   90.00
#
_symmetry.space_group_name_H-M   'P 1'
#
loop_
_entity.id
_entity.type
_entity.pdbx_description
1 polymer ?
#
loop_
_entity_poly.entity_id
_entity_poly.type
_entity_poly.pdbx_seq_one_letter_code
_entity_poly.pdbx_strand_id
1 'polypeptide(L)'
;MPNDLVATPRTAHELRMLCVLARAPGLDADTLQTAVAHFGSIDALIAADAASLRAAGLRPAAARAIAAPDAAQIDRDLRAIERFALELRAAHESSYPAKLREISSAPAVLFVRGAPAALETPQIAVVGSRNPTANGRETARNFAHSLAQLGLGITSGLAVGIDAAAHEGALLAAGTTVAVCATGLDLTYPPHHAALVERIVATGALVSEFPPGTPPLPHHFPQRNRLISGLALGVLVVEAARRSGSLATARCAGEQGRDVFAIPGSIHSPLSHGCHALIRQGAKLVEKVDDILTEIEINHEFQRLGTTSTQPARPLSDSLALDNPGEILLDALGFEPTSVDTLIASTGLSSTSVASLLLALELEGRVASDGLGRYFRVMRLSPGGPAA
;
A
#
# COMPACT_ATOMS: atom_id res chain seq x y z
N MET A 1 24.70 18.53 8.16
CA MET A 1 24.50 17.96 9.49
C MET A 1 23.07 17.47 9.51
N PRO A 2 22.78 16.16 9.43
CA PRO A 2 21.44 15.66 9.66
C PRO A 2 21.13 15.83 11.14
N ASN A 3 20.04 16.51 11.42
CA ASN A 3 19.53 16.69 12.76
C ASN A 3 18.87 15.37 13.14
N ASP A 4 19.59 14.50 13.84
CA ASP A 4 19.05 13.31 14.50
C ASP A 4 18.11 13.76 15.61
N LEU A 5 16.88 14.06 15.25
CA LEU A 5 15.77 14.16 16.21
C LEU A 5 15.45 12.73 16.69
N VAL A 6 16.31 12.18 17.52
CA VAL A 6 15.96 11.01 18.35
C VAL A 6 14.77 11.44 19.19
N ALA A 7 13.58 10.95 18.85
CA ALA A 7 12.37 11.23 19.60
C ALA A 7 12.62 10.81 21.06
N THR A 8 12.48 11.75 21.98
CA THR A 8 12.61 11.46 23.41
C THR A 8 11.63 10.33 23.76
N PRO A 9 12.07 9.27 24.43
CA PRO A 9 11.17 8.17 24.78
C PRO A 9 10.02 8.70 25.65
N ARG A 10 8.79 8.32 25.26
CA ARG A 10 7.58 8.74 25.98
C ARG A 10 7.57 8.19 27.39
N THR A 11 7.08 8.97 28.31
CA THR A 11 6.82 8.52 29.67
C THR A 11 5.66 7.53 29.70
N ALA A 12 5.61 6.68 30.73
CA ALA A 12 4.49 5.76 30.96
C ALA A 12 3.15 6.50 31.09
N HIS A 13 3.17 7.73 31.62
CA HIS A 13 2.00 8.59 31.73
C HIS A 13 1.49 9.04 30.35
N GLU A 14 2.36 9.53 29.47
CA GLU A 14 2.00 9.93 28.10
C GLU A 14 1.45 8.76 27.29
N LEU A 15 2.08 7.58 27.37
CA LEU A 15 1.57 6.38 26.69
C LEU A 15 0.18 5.99 27.19
N ARG A 16 -0.07 6.08 28.51
CA ARG A 16 -1.38 5.82 29.09
C ARG A 16 -2.44 6.77 28.55
N MET A 17 -2.15 8.07 28.48
CA MET A 17 -3.06 9.08 27.93
C MET A 17 -3.39 8.79 26.46
N LEU A 18 -2.39 8.47 25.65
CA LEU A 18 -2.60 8.12 24.23
C LEU A 18 -3.43 6.84 24.06
N CYS A 19 -3.27 5.83 24.92
CA CYS A 19 -4.12 4.64 24.93
C CYS A 19 -5.58 4.99 25.24
N VAL A 20 -5.84 5.89 26.17
CA VAL A 20 -7.20 6.38 26.49
C VAL A 20 -7.81 7.04 25.25
N LEU A 21 -7.08 7.94 24.59
CA LEU A 21 -7.54 8.62 23.37
C LEU A 21 -7.79 7.64 22.22
N ALA A 22 -6.88 6.68 22.01
CA ALA A 22 -7.02 5.68 20.96
C ALA A 22 -8.25 4.77 21.12
N ARG A 23 -8.73 4.62 22.37
CA ARG A 23 -9.94 3.84 22.67
C ARG A 23 -11.20 4.67 22.77
N ALA A 24 -11.13 5.98 22.53
CA ALA A 24 -12.30 6.85 22.48
C ALA A 24 -13.06 6.69 21.14
N PRO A 25 -14.29 6.12 21.12
CA PRO A 25 -14.98 5.77 19.89
C PRO A 25 -15.29 6.98 19.01
N GLY A 26 -14.77 7.00 17.79
CA GLY A 26 -15.00 8.07 16.81
C GLY A 26 -14.31 9.38 17.15
N LEU A 27 -13.25 9.35 17.96
CA LEU A 27 -12.34 10.47 18.13
C LEU A 27 -11.41 10.50 16.90
N ASP A 28 -11.49 11.57 16.13
CA ASP A 28 -10.63 11.86 14.99
C ASP A 28 -9.63 12.99 15.32
N ALA A 29 -8.73 13.24 14.37
CA ALA A 29 -7.67 14.24 14.53
C ALA A 29 -8.22 15.64 14.78
N ASP A 30 -9.24 16.05 14.02
CA ASP A 30 -9.82 17.41 14.09
C ASP A 30 -10.52 17.62 15.43
N THR A 31 -11.29 16.62 15.88
CA THR A 31 -11.94 16.65 17.19
C THR A 31 -10.92 16.68 18.33
N LEU A 32 -9.85 15.88 18.23
CA LEU A 32 -8.78 15.89 19.23
C LEU A 32 -8.07 17.25 19.27
N GLN A 33 -7.71 17.79 18.11
CA GLN A 33 -7.02 19.08 18.03
C GLN A 33 -7.86 20.21 18.61
N THR A 34 -9.16 20.25 18.29
CA THR A 34 -10.11 21.21 18.83
C THR A 34 -10.23 21.08 20.36
N ALA A 35 -10.33 19.85 20.86
CA ALA A 35 -10.43 19.58 22.28
C ALA A 35 -9.15 19.97 23.04
N VAL A 36 -7.98 19.63 22.49
CA VAL A 36 -6.69 20.03 23.08
C VAL A 36 -6.56 21.56 23.14
N ALA A 37 -6.98 22.25 22.08
CA ALA A 37 -7.00 23.73 22.08
C ALA A 37 -7.95 24.30 23.13
N HIS A 38 -9.11 23.66 23.37
CA HIS A 38 -10.08 24.08 24.38
C HIS A 38 -9.57 23.88 25.81
N PHE A 39 -8.97 22.72 26.12
CA PHE A 39 -8.48 22.40 27.47
C PHE A 39 -7.06 22.88 27.74
N GLY A 40 -6.31 23.28 26.72
CA GLY A 40 -4.94 23.78 26.82
C GLY A 40 -3.87 22.66 26.86
N SER A 41 -4.23 21.43 27.22
CA SER A 41 -3.32 20.27 27.21
C SER A 41 -4.08 18.95 27.15
N ILE A 42 -3.38 17.85 26.81
CA ILE A 42 -3.95 16.49 26.86
C ILE A 42 -4.23 16.08 28.31
N ASP A 43 -3.37 16.43 29.25
CA ASP A 43 -3.59 16.15 30.69
C ASP A 43 -4.90 16.75 31.18
N ALA A 44 -5.16 18.02 30.87
CA ALA A 44 -6.40 18.69 31.21
C ALA A 44 -7.63 18.09 30.55
N LEU A 45 -7.48 17.67 29.26
CA LEU A 45 -8.52 16.96 28.50
C LEU A 45 -8.87 15.61 29.13
N ILE A 46 -7.88 14.80 29.50
CA ILE A 46 -8.08 13.48 30.13
C ILE A 46 -8.65 13.60 31.56
N ALA A 47 -8.30 14.67 32.27
CA ALA A 47 -8.83 14.93 33.62
C ALA A 47 -10.26 15.54 33.64
N ALA A 48 -10.78 15.93 32.47
CA ALA A 48 -12.10 16.56 32.37
C ALA A 48 -13.25 15.54 32.53
N ASP A 49 -14.35 15.97 33.07
CA ASP A 49 -15.56 15.17 33.19
C ASP A 49 -16.28 15.01 31.82
N ALA A 50 -17.17 14.01 31.72
CA ALA A 50 -17.89 13.72 30.48
C ALA A 50 -18.80 14.87 30.01
N ALA A 51 -19.25 15.77 30.88
CA ALA A 51 -20.08 16.90 30.49
C ALA A 51 -19.23 17.98 29.82
N SER A 52 -18.09 18.32 30.41
CA SER A 52 -17.11 19.27 29.87
C SER A 52 -16.55 18.79 28.52
N LEU A 53 -16.22 17.49 28.40
CA LEU A 53 -15.78 16.89 27.13
C LEU A 53 -16.83 17.01 26.02
N ARG A 54 -18.11 16.79 26.35
CA ARG A 54 -19.21 16.99 25.37
C ARG A 54 -19.38 18.45 24.99
N ALA A 55 -19.25 19.37 25.94
CA ALA A 55 -19.32 20.82 25.69
C ALA A 55 -18.19 21.25 24.72
N ALA A 56 -17.02 20.58 24.79
CA ALA A 56 -15.90 20.80 23.87
C ALA A 56 -16.05 20.08 22.50
N GLY A 57 -17.22 19.49 22.22
CA GLY A 57 -17.54 18.90 20.90
C GLY A 57 -17.30 17.39 20.79
N LEU A 58 -16.87 16.68 21.83
CA LEU A 58 -16.68 15.24 21.77
C LEU A 58 -18.03 14.51 21.72
N ARG A 59 -18.08 13.46 20.91
CA ARG A 59 -19.25 12.55 20.86
C ARG A 59 -19.50 11.92 22.24
N PRO A 60 -20.75 11.67 22.65
CA PRO A 60 -21.06 11.13 23.97
C PRO A 60 -20.33 9.83 24.33
N ALA A 61 -20.09 8.96 23.35
CA ALA A 61 -19.34 7.71 23.55
C ALA A 61 -17.86 7.98 23.85
N ALA A 62 -17.22 8.88 23.09
CA ALA A 62 -15.83 9.28 23.31
C ALA A 62 -15.66 9.97 24.66
N ALA A 63 -16.54 10.93 24.99
CA ALA A 63 -16.50 11.65 26.26
C ALA A 63 -16.59 10.70 27.47
N ARG A 64 -17.48 9.70 27.41
CA ARG A 64 -17.58 8.67 28.48
C ARG A 64 -16.32 7.81 28.58
N ALA A 65 -15.76 7.38 27.43
CA ALA A 65 -14.58 6.52 27.40
C ALA A 65 -13.35 7.25 27.96
N ILE A 66 -13.23 8.56 27.71
CA ILE A 66 -12.13 9.38 28.24
C ILE A 66 -12.31 9.64 29.75
N ALA A 67 -13.50 10.04 30.19
CA ALA A 67 -13.77 10.37 31.58
C ALA A 67 -13.75 9.16 32.55
N ALA A 68 -13.99 7.95 32.03
CA ALA A 68 -13.99 6.71 32.79
C ALA A 68 -13.34 5.57 31.97
N PRO A 69 -12.00 5.61 31.77
CA PRO A 69 -11.31 4.60 31.00
C PRO A 69 -11.25 3.25 31.72
N ASP A 70 -11.34 2.15 30.97
CA ASP A 70 -11.07 0.80 31.50
C ASP A 70 -9.58 0.66 31.79
N ALA A 71 -9.19 0.86 33.05
CA ALA A 71 -7.80 0.79 33.49
C ALA A 71 -7.14 -0.57 33.17
N ALA A 72 -7.88 -1.68 33.32
CA ALA A 72 -7.35 -3.02 33.04
C ALA A 72 -7.09 -3.19 31.54
N GLN A 73 -7.93 -2.61 30.69
CA GLN A 73 -7.70 -2.63 29.22
C GLN A 73 -6.50 -1.75 28.86
N ILE A 74 -6.38 -0.54 29.42
CA ILE A 74 -5.21 0.32 29.18
C ILE A 74 -3.92 -0.37 29.62
N ASP A 75 -3.91 -1.08 30.74
CA ASP A 75 -2.73 -1.86 31.18
C ASP A 75 -2.41 -3.02 30.21
N ARG A 76 -3.40 -3.65 29.59
CA ARG A 76 -3.16 -4.63 28.52
C ARG A 76 -2.51 -3.97 27.30
N ASP A 77 -2.97 -2.79 26.91
CA ASP A 77 -2.42 -2.04 25.77
C ASP A 77 -0.96 -1.66 26.02
N LEU A 78 -0.65 -1.13 27.21
CA LEU A 78 0.73 -0.76 27.57
C LEU A 78 1.68 -1.97 27.50
N ARG A 79 1.24 -3.13 27.99
CA ARG A 79 2.03 -4.37 27.86
C ARG A 79 2.23 -4.79 26.41
N ALA A 80 1.22 -4.61 25.57
CA ALA A 80 1.34 -4.93 24.15
C ALA A 80 2.27 -3.93 23.43
N ILE A 81 2.18 -2.63 23.76
CA ILE A 81 3.07 -1.60 23.23
C ILE A 81 4.53 -1.95 23.55
N GLU A 82 4.83 -2.30 24.80
CA GLU A 82 6.17 -2.71 25.20
C GLU A 82 6.62 -4.00 24.48
N ARG A 83 5.77 -5.04 24.50
CA ARG A 83 6.10 -6.35 23.93
C ARG A 83 6.39 -6.31 22.43
N PHE A 84 5.64 -5.50 21.67
CA PHE A 84 5.75 -5.42 20.21
C PHE A 84 6.51 -4.17 19.74
N ALA A 85 7.11 -3.42 20.67
CA ALA A 85 7.83 -2.17 20.41
C ALA A 85 7.00 -1.21 19.55
N LEU A 86 5.74 -0.97 19.95
CA LEU A 86 4.87 -0.08 19.21
C LEU A 86 5.17 1.38 19.57
N GLU A 87 5.29 2.22 18.56
CA GLU A 87 5.31 3.67 18.72
C GLU A 87 3.90 4.23 18.46
N LEU A 88 3.50 5.25 19.21
CA LEU A 88 2.24 5.96 19.03
C LEU A 88 2.51 7.35 18.45
N ARG A 89 1.73 7.76 17.45
CA ARG A 89 1.75 9.08 16.85
C ARG A 89 0.39 9.74 17.07
N ALA A 90 0.34 10.84 17.77
CA ALA A 90 -0.91 11.56 18.01
C ALA A 90 -1.07 12.73 17.04
N ALA A 91 -2.30 12.97 16.59
CA ALA A 91 -2.59 13.93 15.53
C ALA A 91 -2.19 15.39 15.84
N HIS A 92 -2.11 15.76 17.11
CA HIS A 92 -1.67 17.10 17.56
C HIS A 92 -0.14 17.29 17.51
N GLU A 93 0.63 16.22 17.30
CA GLU A 93 2.10 16.24 17.32
C GLU A 93 2.68 16.47 15.92
N SER A 94 3.82 17.13 15.84
CA SER A 94 4.53 17.36 14.58
C SER A 94 4.97 16.06 13.91
N SER A 95 5.22 15.01 14.68
CA SER A 95 5.62 13.67 14.22
C SER A 95 4.50 12.87 13.55
N TYR A 96 3.25 13.34 13.61
CA TYR A 96 2.14 12.68 12.90
C TYR A 96 2.26 12.88 11.39
N PRO A 97 2.03 11.84 10.55
CA PRO A 97 2.22 11.93 9.10
C PRO A 97 1.43 13.09 8.49
N ALA A 98 2.12 14.04 7.85
CA ALA A 98 1.52 15.26 7.33
C ALA A 98 0.40 14.95 6.33
N LYS A 99 0.65 14.03 5.39
CA LYS A 99 -0.35 13.60 4.41
C LYS A 99 -1.59 12.98 5.04
N LEU A 100 -1.43 12.22 6.11
CA LEU A 100 -2.56 11.62 6.81
C LEU A 100 -3.37 12.66 7.59
N ARG A 101 -2.75 13.75 8.05
CA ARG A 101 -3.44 14.87 8.73
C ARG A 101 -4.38 15.63 7.80
N GLU A 102 -4.11 15.61 6.50
CA GLU A 102 -4.92 16.34 5.50
C GLU A 102 -6.29 15.68 5.23
N ILE A 103 -6.46 14.39 5.59
CA ILE A 103 -7.73 13.70 5.29
C ILE A 103 -8.79 13.97 6.35
N SER A 104 -10.03 14.07 5.93
CA SER A 104 -11.17 14.06 6.85
C SER A 104 -11.19 12.75 7.65
N SER A 105 -11.47 12.82 8.93
CA SER A 105 -11.48 11.66 9.83
C SER A 105 -10.12 10.95 9.95
N ALA A 106 -9.00 11.67 9.88
CA ALA A 106 -7.70 11.13 10.26
C ALA A 106 -7.76 10.58 11.71
N PRO A 107 -7.12 9.44 12.03
CA PRO A 107 -7.18 8.91 13.39
C PRO A 107 -6.50 9.83 14.39
N ALA A 108 -7.10 10.00 15.56
CA ALA A 108 -6.53 10.80 16.65
C ALA A 108 -5.17 10.27 17.12
N VAL A 109 -5.01 8.93 17.09
CA VAL A 109 -3.77 8.23 17.45
C VAL A 109 -3.53 7.13 16.40
N LEU A 110 -2.28 7.02 15.95
CA LEU A 110 -1.80 6.00 15.05
C LEU A 110 -0.77 5.12 15.78
N PHE A 111 -0.95 3.81 15.72
CA PHE A 111 0.04 2.84 16.20
C PHE A 111 0.98 2.50 15.05
N VAL A 112 2.28 2.41 15.34
CA VAL A 112 3.35 2.12 14.38
C VAL A 112 4.23 1.01 14.92
N ARG A 113 4.55 0.01 14.10
CA ARG A 113 5.53 -1.04 14.40
C ARG A 113 6.58 -1.08 13.30
N GLY A 114 7.85 -1.02 13.65
CA GLY A 114 8.98 -0.98 12.70
C GLY A 114 9.65 0.37 12.68
N ALA A 115 10.01 0.88 11.50
CA ALA A 115 10.72 2.14 11.32
C ALA A 115 9.74 3.32 11.13
N PRO A 116 9.51 4.19 12.13
CA PRO A 116 8.56 5.30 12.01
C PRO A 116 8.92 6.31 10.92
N ALA A 117 10.21 6.46 10.61
CA ALA A 117 10.70 7.30 9.50
C ALA A 117 10.15 6.86 8.13
N ALA A 118 9.71 5.60 7.98
CA ALA A 118 9.06 5.12 6.78
C ALA A 118 7.79 5.91 6.42
N LEU A 119 7.13 6.52 7.40
CA LEU A 119 5.92 7.32 7.21
C LEU A 119 6.19 8.72 6.63
N GLU A 120 7.43 9.18 6.68
CA GLU A 120 7.86 10.48 6.17
C GLU A 120 8.29 10.42 4.70
N THR A 121 8.58 9.21 4.20
CA THR A 121 8.92 9.00 2.78
C THR A 121 7.69 9.25 1.92
N PRO A 122 7.77 10.04 0.83
CA PRO A 122 6.71 10.15 -0.15
C PRO A 122 6.32 8.78 -0.69
N GLN A 123 5.02 8.47 -0.75
CA GLN A 123 4.55 7.09 -0.97
C GLN A 123 3.51 7.02 -2.09
N ILE A 124 3.50 5.88 -2.79
CA ILE A 124 2.42 5.48 -3.70
C ILE A 124 1.70 4.28 -3.09
N ALA A 125 0.38 4.37 -3.02
CA ALA A 125 -0.43 3.21 -2.63
C ALA A 125 -0.62 2.29 -3.83
N VAL A 126 -0.36 0.98 -3.65
CA VAL A 126 -0.58 -0.04 -4.68
C VAL A 126 -1.60 -1.04 -4.14
N VAL A 127 -2.76 -1.12 -4.78
CA VAL A 127 -3.89 -1.95 -4.33
C VAL A 127 -4.52 -2.72 -5.48
N GLY A 128 -5.31 -3.75 -5.14
CA GLY A 128 -6.01 -4.50 -6.18
C GLY A 128 -6.73 -5.74 -5.68
N SER A 129 -6.88 -6.71 -6.58
CA SER A 129 -7.55 -7.97 -6.35
C SER A 129 -6.84 -8.80 -5.27
N ARG A 130 -7.63 -9.45 -4.41
CA ARG A 130 -7.12 -10.47 -3.47
C ARG A 130 -6.82 -11.80 -4.17
N ASN A 131 -7.39 -12.01 -5.34
CA ASN A 131 -7.14 -13.17 -6.19
C ASN A 131 -6.79 -12.70 -7.61
N PRO A 132 -5.59 -12.12 -7.78
CA PRO A 132 -5.13 -11.60 -9.06
C PRO A 132 -4.71 -12.73 -10.01
N THR A 133 -4.60 -12.40 -11.29
CA THR A 133 -3.87 -13.23 -12.25
C THR A 133 -2.39 -13.29 -11.89
N ALA A 134 -1.66 -14.26 -12.45
CA ALA A 134 -0.20 -14.31 -12.30
C ALA A 134 0.46 -13.04 -12.87
N ASN A 135 -0.03 -12.56 -14.02
CA ASN A 135 0.43 -11.32 -14.64
C ASN A 135 0.12 -10.08 -13.76
N GLY A 136 -1.10 -9.97 -13.22
CA GLY A 136 -1.45 -8.88 -12.33
C GLY A 136 -0.59 -8.83 -11.07
N ARG A 137 -0.25 -9.99 -10.51
CA ARG A 137 0.67 -10.10 -9.37
C ARG A 137 2.08 -9.62 -9.74
N GLU A 138 2.58 -10.04 -10.89
CA GLU A 138 3.90 -9.64 -11.37
C GLU A 138 3.94 -8.15 -11.73
N THR A 139 2.88 -7.63 -12.36
CA THR A 139 2.73 -6.19 -12.63
C THR A 139 2.81 -5.38 -11.33
N ALA A 140 2.07 -5.76 -10.29
CA ALA A 140 2.11 -5.09 -9.00
C ALA A 140 3.51 -5.10 -8.37
N ARG A 141 4.20 -6.26 -8.43
CA ARG A 141 5.57 -6.41 -7.93
C ARG A 141 6.53 -5.51 -8.69
N ASN A 142 6.45 -5.47 -10.02
CA ASN A 142 7.35 -4.70 -10.88
C ASN A 142 7.14 -3.19 -10.71
N PHE A 143 5.90 -2.70 -10.68
CA PHE A 143 5.62 -1.29 -10.40
C PHE A 143 6.12 -0.88 -9.02
N ALA A 144 5.83 -1.67 -7.99
CA ALA A 144 6.29 -1.40 -6.63
C ALA A 144 7.82 -1.40 -6.51
N HIS A 145 8.50 -2.36 -7.18
CA HIS A 145 9.95 -2.41 -7.25
C HIS A 145 10.54 -1.16 -7.91
N SER A 146 10.04 -0.78 -9.09
CA SER A 146 10.56 0.36 -9.83
C SER A 146 10.31 1.69 -9.10
N LEU A 147 9.11 1.87 -8.51
CA LEU A 147 8.81 3.05 -7.69
C LEU A 147 9.73 3.14 -6.46
N ALA A 148 9.98 1.99 -5.81
CA ALA A 148 10.86 1.92 -4.64
C ALA A 148 12.33 2.20 -5.01
N GLN A 149 12.81 1.76 -6.18
CA GLN A 149 14.15 2.11 -6.69
C GLN A 149 14.31 3.62 -6.93
N LEU A 150 13.22 4.32 -7.24
CA LEU A 150 13.20 5.77 -7.39
C LEU A 150 13.06 6.52 -6.05
N GLY A 151 13.11 5.79 -4.93
CA GLY A 151 13.03 6.37 -3.59
C GLY A 151 11.62 6.62 -3.07
N LEU A 152 10.58 6.19 -3.80
CA LEU A 152 9.20 6.27 -3.32
C LEU A 152 8.88 5.10 -2.38
N GLY A 153 8.21 5.38 -1.28
CA GLY A 153 7.65 4.34 -0.43
C GLY A 153 6.44 3.65 -1.07
N ILE A 154 6.20 2.40 -0.72
CA ILE A 154 5.02 1.66 -1.18
C ILE A 154 4.07 1.43 -0.01
N THR A 155 2.87 2.00 -0.09
CA THR A 155 1.80 1.78 0.89
C THR A 155 0.82 0.75 0.36
N SER A 156 0.40 -0.19 1.20
CA SER A 156 -0.67 -1.14 0.85
C SER A 156 -1.36 -1.70 2.10
N GLY A 157 -2.37 -2.55 1.89
CA GLY A 157 -3.23 -3.03 2.97
C GLY A 157 -2.88 -4.40 3.54
N LEU A 158 -1.74 -4.98 3.19
CA LEU A 158 -1.31 -6.30 3.66
C LEU A 158 -2.30 -7.45 3.32
N ALA A 159 -3.24 -7.24 2.39
CA ALA A 159 -4.13 -8.29 1.95
C ALA A 159 -3.38 -9.31 1.06
N VAL A 160 -3.98 -10.50 0.86
CA VAL A 160 -3.49 -11.45 -0.14
C VAL A 160 -3.56 -10.83 -1.54
N GLY A 161 -2.74 -11.29 -2.46
CA GLY A 161 -2.80 -10.89 -3.87
C GLY A 161 -1.96 -9.66 -4.19
N ILE A 162 -2.57 -8.63 -4.75
CA ILE A 162 -1.88 -7.42 -5.21
C ILE A 162 -1.13 -6.71 -4.07
N ASP A 163 -1.77 -6.56 -2.90
CA ASP A 163 -1.16 -5.87 -1.75
C ASP A 163 0.16 -6.56 -1.32
N ALA A 164 0.13 -7.89 -1.17
CA ALA A 164 1.32 -8.67 -0.81
C ALA A 164 2.42 -8.55 -1.88
N ALA A 165 2.05 -8.64 -3.16
CA ALA A 165 3.00 -8.51 -4.28
C ALA A 165 3.65 -7.12 -4.31
N ALA A 166 2.90 -6.07 -3.98
CA ALA A 166 3.41 -4.71 -3.89
C ALA A 166 4.45 -4.58 -2.76
N HIS A 167 4.15 -5.10 -1.56
CA HIS A 167 5.12 -5.12 -0.46
C HIS A 167 6.39 -5.91 -0.84
N GLU A 168 6.23 -7.09 -1.46
CA GLU A 168 7.37 -7.90 -1.93
C GLU A 168 8.22 -7.14 -2.95
N GLY A 169 7.60 -6.41 -3.89
CA GLY A 169 8.30 -5.60 -4.89
C GLY A 169 9.18 -4.51 -4.26
N ALA A 170 8.63 -3.78 -3.29
CA ALA A 170 9.39 -2.75 -2.55
C ALA A 170 10.56 -3.37 -1.76
N LEU A 171 10.32 -4.50 -1.08
CA LEU A 171 11.36 -5.20 -0.32
C LEU A 171 12.46 -5.77 -1.22
N LEU A 172 12.15 -6.22 -2.45
CA LEU A 172 13.14 -6.66 -3.43
C LEU A 172 14.02 -5.52 -3.93
N ALA A 173 13.51 -4.30 -3.97
CA ALA A 173 14.27 -3.10 -4.29
C ALA A 173 15.07 -2.55 -3.09
N ALA A 174 15.07 -3.23 -1.94
CA ALA A 174 15.57 -2.71 -0.66
C ALA A 174 14.95 -1.34 -0.30
N GLY A 175 13.74 -1.06 -0.79
CA GLY A 175 13.02 0.19 -0.57
C GLY A 175 12.08 0.14 0.63
N THR A 176 11.47 1.28 0.92
CA THR A 176 10.56 1.45 2.06
C THR A 176 9.15 0.94 1.70
N THR A 177 8.52 0.22 2.61
CA THR A 177 7.10 -0.12 2.47
C THR A 177 6.33 0.02 3.78
N VAL A 178 5.09 0.50 3.68
CA VAL A 178 4.18 0.72 4.82
C VAL A 178 2.93 -0.13 4.65
N ALA A 179 2.72 -1.06 5.58
CA ALA A 179 1.52 -1.88 5.60
C ALA A 179 0.48 -1.29 6.56
N VAL A 180 -0.66 -0.88 6.03
CA VAL A 180 -1.78 -0.38 6.84
C VAL A 180 -2.63 -1.57 7.27
N CYS A 181 -2.81 -1.78 8.57
CA CYS A 181 -3.52 -2.93 9.14
C CYS A 181 -4.95 -2.60 9.55
N ALA A 182 -5.85 -3.58 9.44
CA ALA A 182 -7.24 -3.49 9.89
C ALA A 182 -7.47 -4.19 11.25
N THR A 183 -6.38 -4.40 12.00
CA THR A 183 -6.32 -5.06 13.31
C THR A 183 -5.36 -4.29 14.22
N GLY A 184 -5.32 -4.62 15.51
CA GLY A 184 -4.19 -4.25 16.35
C GLY A 184 -2.89 -4.83 15.80
N LEU A 185 -1.76 -4.12 16.00
CA LEU A 185 -0.44 -4.50 15.46
C LEU A 185 0.23 -5.64 16.24
N ASP A 186 -0.37 -6.10 17.31
CA ASP A 186 -0.05 -7.33 18.04
C ASP A 186 -0.56 -8.60 17.34
N LEU A 187 -1.41 -8.44 16.30
CA LEU A 187 -1.99 -9.51 15.51
C LEU A 187 -1.52 -9.43 14.07
N THR A 188 -1.14 -10.56 13.50
CA THR A 188 -0.85 -10.68 12.06
C THR A 188 -2.08 -11.17 11.32
N TYR A 189 -2.57 -10.38 10.36
CA TYR A 189 -3.66 -10.79 9.50
C TYR A 189 -3.41 -10.40 8.03
N PRO A 190 -3.50 -11.35 7.08
CA PRO A 190 -3.80 -12.77 7.28
C PRO A 190 -2.63 -13.51 7.97
N PRO A 191 -2.88 -14.62 8.71
CA PRO A 191 -1.85 -15.28 9.52
C PRO A 191 -0.64 -15.80 8.71
N HIS A 192 -0.86 -16.22 7.47
CA HIS A 192 0.21 -16.71 6.59
C HIS A 192 1.16 -15.61 6.07
N HIS A 193 0.88 -14.32 6.33
CA HIS A 193 1.78 -13.21 6.04
C HIS A 193 2.80 -12.94 7.15
N ALA A 194 2.92 -13.79 8.18
CA ALA A 194 3.84 -13.56 9.30
C ALA A 194 5.29 -13.28 8.83
N ALA A 195 5.81 -14.07 7.89
CA ALA A 195 7.15 -13.84 7.34
C ALA A 195 7.27 -12.52 6.55
N LEU A 196 6.22 -12.12 5.83
CA LEU A 196 6.18 -10.85 5.12
C LEU A 196 6.15 -9.67 6.12
N VAL A 197 5.35 -9.78 7.18
CA VAL A 197 5.27 -8.80 8.26
C VAL A 197 6.64 -8.53 8.88
N GLU A 198 7.39 -9.56 9.26
CA GLU A 198 8.73 -9.38 9.85
C GLU A 198 9.71 -8.71 8.87
N ARG A 199 9.63 -9.02 7.58
CA ARG A 199 10.43 -8.35 6.56
C ARG A 199 10.05 -6.87 6.40
N ILE A 200 8.76 -6.54 6.45
CA ILE A 200 8.27 -5.16 6.40
C ILE A 200 8.76 -4.39 7.63
N VAL A 201 8.60 -4.96 8.82
CA VAL A 201 9.03 -4.34 10.10
C VAL A 201 10.53 -4.02 10.11
N ALA A 202 11.34 -4.85 9.45
CA ALA A 202 12.81 -4.67 9.42
C ALA A 202 13.27 -3.43 8.64
N THR A 203 12.53 -2.98 7.62
CA THR A 203 12.96 -1.89 6.72
C THR A 203 11.90 -0.82 6.48
N GLY A 204 10.67 -1.07 6.90
CA GLY A 204 9.51 -0.22 6.75
C GLY A 204 8.67 -0.21 8.02
N ALA A 205 7.35 -0.09 7.89
CA ALA A 205 6.47 -0.03 9.05
C ALA A 205 5.12 -0.71 8.80
N LEU A 206 4.53 -1.23 9.90
CA LEU A 206 3.09 -1.47 9.95
C LEU A 206 2.43 -0.30 10.69
N VAL A 207 1.26 0.09 10.24
CA VAL A 207 0.47 1.14 10.88
C VAL A 207 -0.98 0.70 11.08
N SER A 208 -1.59 1.15 12.17
CA SER A 208 -3.00 0.90 12.46
C SER A 208 -3.61 2.01 13.30
N GLU A 209 -4.88 2.30 13.08
CA GLU A 209 -5.69 3.12 13.98
C GLU A 209 -6.31 2.29 15.11
N PHE A 210 -6.25 0.97 15.00
CA PHE A 210 -6.88 0.06 15.96
C PHE A 210 -5.93 -0.28 17.10
N PRO A 211 -6.38 -0.12 18.37
CA PRO A 211 -5.58 -0.49 19.54
C PRO A 211 -5.21 -1.98 19.57
N PRO A 212 -4.15 -2.36 20.31
CA PRO A 212 -3.79 -3.75 20.53
C PRO A 212 -4.97 -4.62 20.98
N GLY A 213 -4.98 -5.89 20.56
CA GLY A 213 -6.06 -6.84 20.82
C GLY A 213 -7.27 -6.70 19.91
N THR A 214 -7.30 -5.71 18.98
CA THR A 214 -8.41 -5.55 18.06
C THR A 214 -8.40 -6.61 16.96
N PRO A 215 -9.44 -7.49 16.87
CA PRO A 215 -9.48 -8.56 15.89
C PRO A 215 -9.83 -8.06 14.48
N PRO A 216 -9.63 -8.90 13.44
CA PRO A 216 -10.00 -8.58 12.06
C PRO A 216 -11.53 -8.66 11.87
N LEU A 217 -12.22 -7.53 12.02
CA LEU A 217 -13.66 -7.44 11.80
C LEU A 217 -13.95 -6.93 10.37
N PRO A 218 -15.02 -7.42 9.70
CA PRO A 218 -15.31 -7.05 8.32
C PRO A 218 -15.39 -5.54 8.05
N HIS A 219 -15.94 -4.76 8.98
CA HIS A 219 -16.09 -3.31 8.86
C HIS A 219 -14.78 -2.53 9.06
N HIS A 220 -13.75 -3.13 9.67
CA HIS A 220 -12.43 -2.49 9.82
C HIS A 220 -11.70 -2.33 8.49
N PHE A 221 -11.92 -3.23 7.54
CA PHE A 221 -11.23 -3.18 6.24
C PHE A 221 -11.61 -1.95 5.41
N PRO A 222 -12.90 -1.63 5.20
CA PRO A 222 -13.29 -0.37 4.56
C PRO A 222 -12.84 0.86 5.34
N GLN A 223 -12.95 0.85 6.68
CA GLN A 223 -12.52 1.95 7.53
C GLN A 223 -11.03 2.24 7.36
N ARG A 224 -10.19 1.21 7.36
CA ARG A 224 -8.75 1.30 7.18
C ARG A 224 -8.35 1.86 5.81
N ASN A 225 -9.10 1.60 4.74
CA ASN A 225 -8.73 1.94 3.36
C ASN A 225 -8.45 3.44 3.16
N ARG A 226 -9.13 4.32 3.91
CA ARG A 226 -8.87 5.76 3.89
C ARG A 226 -7.45 6.14 4.36
N LEU A 227 -6.82 5.29 5.19
CA LEU A 227 -5.46 5.50 5.64
C LEU A 227 -4.44 5.09 4.58
N ILE A 228 -4.75 4.07 3.76
CA ILE A 228 -3.90 3.66 2.63
C ILE A 228 -3.76 4.83 1.66
N SER A 229 -4.88 5.40 1.22
CA SER A 229 -4.88 6.57 0.33
C SER A 229 -4.37 7.83 1.03
N GLY A 230 -4.69 8.01 2.32
CA GLY A 230 -4.31 9.17 3.11
C GLY A 230 -2.80 9.33 3.35
N LEU A 231 -2.06 8.21 3.39
CA LEU A 231 -0.60 8.22 3.52
C LEU A 231 0.11 8.44 2.17
N ALA A 232 -0.59 8.26 1.05
CA ALA A 232 0.01 8.25 -0.27
C ALA A 232 -0.20 9.56 -1.04
N LEU A 233 0.66 9.81 -2.02
CA LEU A 233 0.52 10.87 -3.02
C LEU A 233 -0.58 10.50 -4.03
N GLY A 234 -0.68 9.21 -4.37
CA GLY A 234 -1.68 8.67 -5.28
C GLY A 234 -1.88 7.17 -5.08
N VAL A 235 -2.92 6.61 -5.69
CA VAL A 235 -3.31 5.21 -5.57
C VAL A 235 -3.29 4.52 -6.93
N LEU A 236 -2.44 3.51 -7.10
CA LEU A 236 -2.39 2.62 -8.26
C LEU A 236 -3.26 1.39 -8.04
N VAL A 237 -4.24 1.19 -8.91
CA VAL A 237 -5.09 -0.01 -8.93
C VAL A 237 -4.63 -0.93 -10.07
N VAL A 238 -4.10 -2.10 -9.73
CA VAL A 238 -3.51 -3.03 -10.73
C VAL A 238 -4.56 -3.92 -11.36
N GLU A 239 -5.34 -4.63 -10.57
CA GLU A 239 -6.48 -5.44 -11.01
C GLU A 239 -7.65 -5.25 -10.04
N ALA A 240 -8.84 -5.06 -10.57
CA ALA A 240 -10.05 -4.94 -9.77
C ALA A 240 -11.29 -5.42 -10.53
N ALA A 241 -12.05 -6.33 -9.94
CA ALA A 241 -13.40 -6.61 -10.39
C ALA A 241 -14.34 -5.43 -10.03
N ARG A 242 -15.50 -5.34 -10.66
CA ARG A 242 -16.49 -4.24 -10.44
C ARG A 242 -16.91 -4.01 -8.98
N ARG A 243 -16.82 -5.05 -8.15
CA ARG A 243 -17.17 -5.00 -6.71
C ARG A 243 -15.95 -5.23 -5.82
N SER A 244 -14.74 -4.92 -6.31
CA SER A 244 -13.51 -5.06 -5.52
C SER A 244 -13.45 -4.04 -4.38
N GLY A 245 -12.95 -4.48 -3.21
CA GLY A 245 -12.67 -3.59 -2.08
C GLY A 245 -11.60 -2.53 -2.38
N SER A 246 -10.71 -2.78 -3.36
CA SER A 246 -9.69 -1.81 -3.80
C SER A 246 -10.30 -0.57 -4.46
N LEU A 247 -11.51 -0.69 -5.06
CA LEU A 247 -12.24 0.46 -5.60
C LEU A 247 -12.70 1.43 -4.49
N ALA A 248 -12.90 0.93 -3.26
CA ALA A 248 -13.18 1.80 -2.12
C ALA A 248 -11.95 2.63 -1.74
N THR A 249 -10.74 2.05 -1.81
CA THR A 249 -9.48 2.81 -1.61
C THR A 249 -9.30 3.88 -2.68
N ALA A 250 -9.56 3.56 -3.95
CA ALA A 250 -9.51 4.53 -5.05
C ALA A 250 -10.54 5.66 -4.87
N ARG A 251 -11.75 5.35 -4.37
CA ARG A 251 -12.75 6.37 -4.05
C ARG A 251 -12.29 7.29 -2.93
N CYS A 252 -11.77 6.71 -1.83
CA CYS A 252 -11.18 7.51 -0.74
C CYS A 252 -10.07 8.44 -1.26
N ALA A 253 -9.21 7.96 -2.17
CA ALA A 253 -8.18 8.77 -2.81
C ALA A 253 -8.78 9.99 -3.52
N GLY A 254 -9.80 9.80 -4.36
CA GLY A 254 -10.49 10.90 -5.06
C GLY A 254 -11.15 11.89 -4.09
N GLU A 255 -11.81 11.40 -3.03
CA GLU A 255 -12.42 12.23 -1.99
C GLU A 255 -11.37 13.03 -1.19
N GLN A 256 -10.14 12.52 -1.11
CA GLN A 256 -8.99 13.15 -0.44
C GLN A 256 -8.16 14.04 -1.37
N GLY A 257 -8.55 14.19 -2.64
CA GLY A 257 -7.78 14.96 -3.64
C GLY A 257 -6.45 14.31 -4.02
N ARG A 258 -6.35 12.98 -3.93
CA ARG A 258 -5.18 12.20 -4.36
C ARG A 258 -5.41 11.66 -5.77
N ASP A 259 -4.33 11.56 -6.54
CA ASP A 259 -4.38 10.97 -7.86
C ASP A 259 -4.78 9.49 -7.83
N VAL A 260 -5.56 9.08 -8.81
CA VAL A 260 -5.95 7.69 -9.00
C VAL A 260 -5.41 7.20 -10.34
N PHE A 261 -4.64 6.12 -10.26
CA PHE A 261 -4.00 5.44 -11.39
C PHE A 261 -4.62 4.07 -11.57
N ALA A 262 -4.78 3.62 -12.81
CA ALA A 262 -5.33 2.30 -13.09
C ALA A 262 -4.60 1.63 -14.25
N ILE A 263 -4.18 0.37 -14.03
CA ILE A 263 -3.62 -0.46 -15.09
C ILE A 263 -4.75 -0.92 -16.01
N PRO A 264 -4.65 -0.70 -17.33
CA PRO A 264 -5.61 -1.23 -18.29
C PRO A 264 -5.47 -2.74 -18.42
N GLY A 265 -6.44 -3.39 -19.03
CA GLY A 265 -6.37 -4.83 -19.33
C GLY A 265 -7.42 -5.21 -20.36
N SER A 266 -7.55 -6.51 -20.64
CA SER A 266 -8.52 -7.00 -21.59
C SER A 266 -9.95 -6.67 -21.18
N ILE A 267 -10.77 -6.23 -22.15
CA ILE A 267 -12.21 -5.99 -21.95
C ILE A 267 -12.98 -7.28 -21.58
N HIS A 268 -12.38 -8.45 -21.86
CA HIS A 268 -12.93 -9.76 -21.52
C HIS A 268 -12.53 -10.24 -20.13
N SER A 269 -11.53 -9.60 -19.50
CA SER A 269 -11.09 -9.95 -18.15
C SER A 269 -12.00 -9.32 -17.09
N PRO A 270 -12.68 -10.12 -16.25
CA PRO A 270 -13.48 -9.58 -15.14
C PRO A 270 -12.68 -8.71 -14.18
N LEU A 271 -11.37 -8.96 -14.03
CA LEU A 271 -10.47 -8.22 -13.14
C LEU A 271 -10.02 -6.87 -13.72
N SER A 272 -10.23 -6.62 -15.01
CA SER A 272 -9.96 -5.31 -15.62
C SER A 272 -11.15 -4.36 -15.55
N HIS A 273 -12.36 -4.88 -15.30
CA HIS A 273 -13.58 -4.06 -15.36
C HIS A 273 -13.61 -2.94 -14.32
N GLY A 274 -13.00 -3.15 -13.13
CA GLY A 274 -12.88 -2.12 -12.10
C GLY A 274 -11.93 -1.01 -12.52
N CYS A 275 -10.75 -1.38 -13.05
CA CYS A 275 -9.77 -0.43 -13.59
C CYS A 275 -10.37 0.40 -14.73
N HIS A 276 -11.07 -0.24 -15.67
CA HIS A 276 -11.78 0.47 -16.76
C HIS A 276 -12.87 1.41 -16.25
N ALA A 277 -13.56 1.06 -15.17
CA ALA A 277 -14.54 1.94 -14.56
C ALA A 277 -13.86 3.17 -13.94
N LEU A 278 -12.72 3.01 -13.28
CA LEU A 278 -11.92 4.09 -12.73
C LEU A 278 -11.41 5.03 -13.84
N ILE A 279 -10.84 4.47 -14.91
CA ILE A 279 -10.35 5.26 -16.07
C ILE A 279 -11.49 6.11 -16.66
N ARG A 280 -12.68 5.54 -16.84
CA ARG A 280 -13.85 6.30 -17.32
C ARG A 280 -14.32 7.38 -16.34
N GLN A 281 -13.97 7.29 -15.06
CA GLN A 281 -14.26 8.26 -14.02
C GLN A 281 -13.14 9.31 -13.87
N GLY A 282 -12.11 9.26 -14.71
CA GLY A 282 -11.01 10.21 -14.71
C GLY A 282 -9.72 9.72 -14.07
N ALA A 283 -9.65 8.44 -13.64
CA ALA A 283 -8.37 7.88 -13.23
C ALA A 283 -7.41 7.82 -14.41
N LYS A 284 -6.13 8.14 -14.16
CA LYS A 284 -5.09 8.08 -15.20
C LYS A 284 -4.82 6.63 -15.58
N LEU A 285 -4.85 6.34 -16.88
CA LEU A 285 -4.39 5.09 -17.44
C LEU A 285 -2.86 5.04 -17.30
N VAL A 286 -2.33 3.92 -16.78
CA VAL A 286 -0.91 3.72 -16.52
C VAL A 286 -0.42 2.44 -17.19
N GLU A 287 0.60 2.58 -18.02
CA GLU A 287 1.31 1.47 -18.69
C GLU A 287 2.74 1.33 -18.16
N LYS A 288 3.33 2.43 -17.67
CA LYS A 288 4.70 2.48 -17.13
C LYS A 288 4.79 3.42 -15.94
N VAL A 289 5.88 3.31 -15.18
CA VAL A 289 6.11 4.12 -13.96
C VAL A 289 6.15 5.61 -14.28
N ASP A 290 6.71 6.01 -15.43
CA ASP A 290 6.76 7.42 -15.85
C ASP A 290 5.38 8.09 -15.94
N ASP A 291 4.33 7.32 -16.26
CA ASP A 291 2.96 7.85 -16.32
C ASP A 291 2.48 8.31 -14.92
N ILE A 292 2.94 7.63 -13.86
CA ILE A 292 2.70 8.00 -12.46
C ILE A 292 3.53 9.23 -12.10
N LEU A 293 4.83 9.22 -12.42
CA LEU A 293 5.76 10.29 -12.06
C LEU A 293 5.39 11.62 -12.70
N THR A 294 4.88 11.59 -13.93
CA THR A 294 4.46 12.79 -14.66
C THR A 294 3.26 13.48 -14.01
N GLU A 295 2.33 12.73 -13.44
CA GLU A 295 1.13 13.29 -12.80
C GLU A 295 1.40 13.75 -11.37
N ILE A 296 2.31 13.06 -10.66
CA ILE A 296 2.68 13.47 -9.32
C ILE A 296 3.72 14.56 -9.44
N GLU A 297 3.37 15.80 -9.09
CA GLU A 297 4.35 16.88 -8.90
C GLU A 297 5.28 16.48 -7.75
N ILE A 298 6.31 15.70 -8.10
CA ILE A 298 7.40 15.43 -7.18
C ILE A 298 8.17 16.73 -7.07
N ASN A 299 7.89 17.48 -6.02
CA ASN A 299 8.62 18.71 -5.69
C ASN A 299 10.12 18.50 -5.88
N HIS A 300 10.82 19.51 -6.40
CA HIS A 300 12.25 19.57 -6.74
C HIS A 300 13.22 18.95 -5.70
N GLU A 301 12.76 18.61 -4.51
CA GLU A 301 13.54 17.92 -3.48
C GLU A 301 13.92 16.48 -3.86
N PHE A 302 13.06 15.76 -4.57
CA PHE A 302 13.40 14.41 -5.08
C PHE A 302 14.47 14.45 -6.17
N GLN A 303 14.46 15.49 -7.00
CA GLN A 303 15.52 15.71 -7.99
C GLN A 303 16.86 16.12 -7.35
N ARG A 304 16.87 16.62 -6.10
CA ARG A 304 18.08 16.98 -5.34
C ARG A 304 18.68 15.82 -4.56
N LEU A 305 17.93 14.77 -4.25
CA LEU A 305 18.44 13.63 -3.47
C LEU A 305 19.18 12.59 -4.29
N GLY A 306 19.43 12.88 -5.54
CA GLY A 306 20.51 12.24 -6.26
C GLY A 306 20.11 11.17 -7.24
N THR A 307 20.03 11.59 -8.43
CA THR A 307 20.50 10.76 -9.53
C THR A 307 21.30 11.63 -10.49
N THR A 308 22.56 11.78 -10.22
CA THR A 308 23.57 11.92 -11.26
C THR A 308 23.67 10.58 -11.96
N SER A 309 22.77 10.31 -12.88
CA SER A 309 22.96 9.42 -14.03
C SER A 309 21.74 9.47 -14.92
N THR A 310 21.51 10.57 -15.59
CA THR A 310 20.66 10.61 -16.76
C THR A 310 21.51 10.23 -17.97
N GLN A 311 21.54 8.95 -18.30
CA GLN A 311 21.68 8.61 -19.71
C GLN A 311 20.26 8.59 -20.29
N PRO A 312 20.00 9.35 -21.37
CA PRO A 312 18.74 9.29 -22.05
C PRO A 312 18.55 7.87 -22.61
N ALA A 313 17.41 7.26 -22.28
CA ALA A 313 17.00 6.02 -22.89
C ALA A 313 17.07 6.19 -24.42
N ARG A 314 17.89 5.36 -25.05
CA ARG A 314 17.96 5.25 -26.51
C ARG A 314 16.57 4.90 -27.01
N PRO A 315 16.04 5.58 -28.02
CA PRO A 315 14.79 5.14 -28.62
C PRO A 315 15.00 3.74 -29.19
N LEU A 316 14.16 2.80 -28.78
CA LEU A 316 14.05 1.50 -29.39
C LEU A 316 13.62 1.73 -30.83
N SER A 317 14.55 1.57 -31.77
CA SER A 317 14.25 1.55 -33.18
C SER A 317 13.49 0.28 -33.49
N ASP A 318 12.27 0.40 -33.95
CA ASP A 318 11.53 -0.61 -34.63
C ASP A 318 12.31 -1.09 -35.84
N SER A 319 12.78 -2.33 -35.77
CA SER A 319 12.91 -3.25 -36.91
C SER A 319 13.40 -4.60 -36.41
N LEU A 320 12.52 -5.50 -36.05
CA LEU A 320 12.85 -6.88 -35.78
C LEU A 320 12.18 -7.73 -36.85
N ALA A 321 12.99 -8.21 -37.82
CA ALA A 321 12.67 -9.42 -38.51
C ALA A 321 12.69 -10.56 -37.49
N LEU A 322 11.52 -11.11 -37.19
CA LEU A 322 11.35 -12.21 -36.22
C LEU A 322 11.75 -13.54 -36.94
N ASP A 323 13.05 -13.88 -36.89
CA ASP A 323 13.55 -15.15 -37.42
C ASP A 323 13.62 -16.27 -36.37
N ASN A 324 13.25 -15.97 -35.10
CA ASN A 324 13.32 -16.94 -34.00
C ASN A 324 11.91 -17.47 -33.67
N PRO A 325 11.64 -18.79 -33.82
CA PRO A 325 10.34 -19.37 -33.49
C PRO A 325 9.87 -19.11 -32.06
N GLY A 326 10.79 -18.94 -31.10
CA GLY A 326 10.46 -18.59 -29.70
C GLY A 326 9.90 -17.18 -29.57
N GLU A 327 10.45 -16.22 -30.31
CA GLU A 327 9.95 -14.82 -30.27
C GLU A 327 8.61 -14.71 -31.01
N ILE A 328 8.42 -15.44 -32.11
CA ILE A 328 7.13 -15.54 -32.82
C ILE A 328 6.05 -16.10 -31.88
N LEU A 329 6.38 -17.14 -31.11
CA LEU A 329 5.46 -17.70 -30.12
C LEU A 329 5.15 -16.74 -28.98
N LEU A 330 6.15 -16.04 -28.48
CA LEU A 330 5.97 -15.02 -27.41
C LEU A 330 5.12 -13.85 -27.89
N ASP A 331 5.28 -13.41 -29.11
CA ASP A 331 4.48 -12.32 -29.69
C ASP A 331 3.01 -12.75 -29.88
N ALA A 332 2.79 -13.98 -30.33
CA ALA A 332 1.45 -14.56 -30.50
C ALA A 332 0.78 -14.86 -29.12
N LEU A 333 1.56 -15.16 -28.09
CA LEU A 333 1.06 -15.52 -26.76
C LEU A 333 0.44 -14.32 -26.04
N GLY A 334 1.02 -13.12 -26.17
CA GLY A 334 0.57 -11.96 -25.43
C GLY A 334 0.59 -12.16 -23.91
N PHE A 335 -0.10 -11.27 -23.17
CA PHE A 335 -0.19 -11.29 -21.69
C PHE A 335 -1.51 -11.88 -21.19
N GLU A 336 -2.42 -12.26 -22.06
CA GLU A 336 -3.70 -12.91 -21.73
C GLU A 336 -3.59 -14.43 -21.87
N PRO A 337 -4.28 -15.22 -21.00
CA PRO A 337 -4.26 -16.69 -21.10
C PRO A 337 -4.78 -17.18 -22.44
N THR A 338 -3.91 -17.75 -23.27
CA THR A 338 -4.17 -18.22 -24.63
C THR A 338 -4.03 -19.72 -24.68
N SER A 339 -4.95 -20.41 -25.38
CA SER A 339 -4.89 -21.88 -25.55
C SER A 339 -3.81 -22.28 -26.54
N VAL A 340 -3.28 -23.51 -26.38
CA VAL A 340 -2.29 -24.09 -27.29
C VAL A 340 -2.83 -24.12 -28.73
N ASP A 341 -4.11 -24.45 -28.93
CA ASP A 341 -4.74 -24.49 -30.25
C ASP A 341 -4.76 -23.12 -30.93
N THR A 342 -5.03 -22.06 -30.16
CA THR A 342 -4.99 -20.67 -30.64
C THR A 342 -3.56 -20.28 -31.06
N LEU A 343 -2.56 -20.68 -30.27
CA LEU A 343 -1.16 -20.41 -30.58
C LEU A 343 -0.69 -21.15 -31.85
N ILE A 344 -1.10 -22.40 -32.06
CA ILE A 344 -0.84 -23.14 -33.28
C ILE A 344 -1.45 -22.43 -34.49
N ALA A 345 -2.72 -22.01 -34.38
CA ALA A 345 -3.43 -21.32 -35.43
C ALA A 345 -2.81 -19.95 -35.80
N SER A 346 -2.34 -19.19 -34.78
CA SER A 346 -1.80 -17.84 -34.99
C SER A 346 -0.34 -17.83 -35.46
N THR A 347 0.47 -18.82 -35.06
CA THR A 347 1.90 -18.86 -35.39
C THR A 347 2.21 -19.70 -36.61
N GLY A 348 1.32 -20.63 -37.01
CA GLY A 348 1.57 -21.63 -38.06
C GLY A 348 2.59 -22.69 -37.66
N LEU A 349 3.05 -22.73 -36.42
CA LEU A 349 3.98 -23.72 -35.89
C LEU A 349 3.26 -25.07 -35.67
N SER A 350 4.01 -26.18 -35.76
CA SER A 350 3.45 -27.48 -35.39
C SER A 350 3.13 -27.60 -33.92
N SER A 351 2.16 -28.44 -33.53
CA SER A 351 1.80 -28.69 -32.15
C SER A 351 3.00 -29.12 -31.29
N THR A 352 3.88 -29.94 -31.83
CA THR A 352 5.11 -30.39 -31.18
C THR A 352 6.07 -29.21 -30.93
N SER A 353 6.24 -28.33 -31.92
CA SER A 353 7.10 -27.16 -31.79
C SER A 353 6.54 -26.18 -30.72
N VAL A 354 5.23 -25.91 -30.76
CA VAL A 354 4.57 -25.05 -29.79
C VAL A 354 4.73 -25.61 -28.34
N ALA A 355 4.48 -26.92 -28.16
CA ALA A 355 4.63 -27.54 -26.83
C ALA A 355 6.08 -27.49 -26.31
N SER A 356 7.07 -27.79 -27.19
CA SER A 356 8.48 -27.72 -26.79
C SER A 356 8.94 -26.32 -26.47
N LEU A 357 8.51 -25.31 -27.22
CA LEU A 357 8.82 -23.89 -26.97
C LEU A 357 8.15 -23.38 -25.73
N LEU A 358 6.88 -23.71 -25.47
CA LEU A 358 6.17 -23.33 -24.25
C LEU A 358 6.87 -23.88 -23.02
N LEU A 359 7.30 -25.15 -23.03
CA LEU A 359 8.04 -25.76 -21.95
C LEU A 359 9.38 -25.05 -21.69
N ALA A 360 10.14 -24.79 -22.78
CA ALA A 360 11.40 -24.07 -22.64
C ALA A 360 11.21 -22.66 -22.06
N LEU A 361 10.24 -21.92 -22.57
CA LEU A 361 9.93 -20.55 -22.12
C LEU A 361 9.34 -20.53 -20.68
N GLU A 362 8.63 -21.57 -20.26
CA GLU A 362 8.14 -21.74 -18.89
C GLU A 362 9.30 -22.01 -17.92
N LEU A 363 10.26 -22.87 -18.32
CA LEU A 363 11.49 -23.11 -17.54
C LEU A 363 12.36 -21.84 -17.44
N GLU A 364 12.40 -21.02 -18.49
CA GLU A 364 13.03 -19.69 -18.46
C GLU A 364 12.22 -18.68 -17.64
N GLY A 365 10.97 -18.97 -17.27
CA GLY A 365 10.04 -18.11 -16.57
C GLY A 365 9.57 -16.91 -17.40
N ARG A 366 9.58 -17.01 -18.71
CA ARG A 366 9.05 -16.02 -19.67
C ARG A 366 7.57 -16.24 -19.97
N VAL A 367 7.09 -17.46 -19.70
CA VAL A 367 5.71 -17.89 -19.88
C VAL A 367 5.25 -18.59 -18.59
N ALA A 368 3.96 -18.48 -18.28
CA ALA A 368 3.33 -19.25 -17.21
C ALA A 368 2.03 -19.86 -17.70
N SER A 369 1.61 -20.99 -17.08
CA SER A 369 0.32 -21.63 -17.35
C SER A 369 -0.69 -21.29 -16.24
N ASP A 370 -1.99 -21.27 -16.59
CA ASP A 370 -3.08 -21.06 -15.63
C ASP A 370 -3.58 -22.35 -14.97
N GLY A 371 -2.94 -23.49 -15.26
CA GLY A 371 -3.35 -24.81 -14.79
C GLY A 371 -4.56 -25.41 -15.54
N LEU A 372 -5.15 -24.69 -16.49
CA LEU A 372 -6.25 -25.12 -17.35
C LEU A 372 -5.80 -25.34 -18.80
N GLY A 373 -4.49 -25.47 -19.03
CA GLY A 373 -3.90 -25.69 -20.36
C GLY A 373 -3.81 -24.40 -21.20
N ARG A 374 -3.95 -23.22 -20.60
CA ARG A 374 -3.72 -21.93 -21.24
C ARG A 374 -2.43 -21.33 -20.73
N TYR A 375 -1.72 -20.62 -21.60
CA TYR A 375 -0.43 -20.01 -21.35
C TYR A 375 -0.50 -18.51 -21.59
N PHE A 376 0.35 -17.75 -20.90
CA PHE A 376 0.48 -16.29 -21.05
C PHE A 376 1.93 -15.86 -20.80
N ARG A 377 2.31 -14.74 -21.41
CA ARG A 377 3.64 -14.14 -21.26
C ARG A 377 3.77 -13.50 -19.89
N VAL A 378 4.93 -13.69 -19.24
CA VAL A 378 5.28 -13.07 -17.94
C VAL A 378 6.32 -11.99 -18.20
N MET A 379 6.09 -10.77 -17.66
CA MET A 379 7.12 -9.73 -17.66
C MET A 379 8.19 -10.04 -16.61
N ARG A 380 9.43 -10.19 -17.05
CA ARG A 380 10.60 -10.19 -16.14
C ARG A 380 11.26 -8.82 -16.17
N LEU A 381 11.61 -8.33 -14.99
CA LEU A 381 12.65 -7.32 -14.86
C LEU A 381 13.97 -7.96 -15.32
N SER A 382 14.64 -7.40 -16.32
CA SER A 382 16.01 -7.78 -16.60
C SER A 382 16.84 -7.57 -15.34
N PRO A 383 17.59 -8.58 -14.85
CA PRO A 383 18.56 -8.33 -13.80
C PRO A 383 19.52 -7.29 -14.32
N GLY A 384 19.69 -6.19 -13.58
CA GLY A 384 20.60 -5.10 -13.92
C GLY A 384 21.94 -5.69 -14.32
N GLY A 385 22.45 -5.27 -15.47
CA GLY A 385 23.79 -5.60 -15.92
C GLY A 385 24.81 -5.18 -14.86
N PRO A 386 25.98 -5.84 -14.81
CA PRO A 386 26.97 -5.57 -13.78
C PRO A 386 27.40 -4.10 -13.84
N ALA A 387 27.44 -3.47 -12.68
CA ALA A 387 28.07 -2.18 -12.49
C ALA A 387 29.54 -2.30 -12.93
N ALA A 388 29.94 -1.53 -13.90
CA ALA A 388 31.32 -1.24 -14.23
C ALA A 388 31.64 0.20 -13.79
#